data_bae82bf0f4b57e333569d8bc81d4857e
#
_entry.id   bae82bf0f4b57e333569d8bc81d4857e
#
_cell.length_a   1.000
_cell.length_b   1.000
_cell.length_c   1.000
_cell.angle_alpha   90.00
_cell.angle_beta   90.00
_cell.angle_gamma   90.00
#
_symmetry.space_group_name_H-M   'P 1'
#
loop_
_entity.id
_entity.type
_entity.pdbx_description
1 polymer ?
#
loop_
_entity_poly.entity_id
_entity_poly.type
_entity_poly.pdbx_seq_one_letter_code
_entity_poly.pdbx_strand_id
1 'polypeptide(L)'
;EKEGKISXIGPQNPYNTPVFAIKKKDSTKWRKLVDFRELNKKTQDFWEVQLGIPHPAGLKKNKSVTVLDVGDAYFSVPLDEDFRKYTAFTIPSINNETPXXRYQYNVLPQGXKGSPXXFQXXMIKILEPFREQNPDIVIYQYMDDLYVGSDLEIGQXRXKVEXLXQHLLKWGLTTPX
;
A
#
# COMPACT_ATOMS: atom_id res chain seq x y z
N GLU A 1 16.77 -0.33 3.29
CA GLU A 1 17.73 0.64 2.76
C GLU A 1 18.38 0.17 1.48
N LYS A 2 18.75 -1.09 1.42
CA LYS A 2 19.39 -1.65 0.23
C LYS A 2 18.52 -1.56 -1.01
N GLU A 3 17.22 -1.66 -0.83
CA GLU A 3 16.29 -1.63 -1.97
C GLU A 3 15.88 -0.22 -2.35
N GLY A 4 16.40 0.80 -1.66
CA GLY A 4 16.07 2.18 -1.96
C GLY A 4 14.75 2.66 -1.40
N LYS A 5 14.09 1.85 -0.61
CA LYS A 5 12.80 2.23 -0.05
C LYS A 5 12.94 3.27 1.06
N ILE A 6 14.05 3.23 1.81
CA ILE A 6 14.32 4.17 2.89
C ILE A 6 15.75 4.66 2.79
N SER A 7 15.99 5.82 3.41
CA SER A 7 17.33 6.44 3.43
C SER A 7 17.64 6.95 4.80
N UNK A 8 18.69 6.94 5.21
CA UNK A 8 19.10 7.39 6.39
C UNK A 8 19.01 8.81 6.38
N ILE A 9 18.88 9.36 7.41
CA ILE A 9 18.84 10.80 7.58
C ILE A 9 19.62 11.21 8.80
N GLY A 10 19.98 12.48 8.80
CA GLY A 10 20.74 13.04 9.91
C GLY A 10 19.88 13.45 11.07
N PRO A 11 20.52 13.95 12.13
CA PRO A 11 19.77 14.34 13.34
C PRO A 11 19.04 15.66 13.21
N GLN A 12 19.21 16.40 12.13
CA GLN A 12 18.56 17.69 11.95
C GLN A 12 17.06 17.60 11.77
N ASN A 13 16.59 16.44 11.28
CA ASN A 13 15.15 16.24 11.04
C ASN A 13 14.43 16.18 12.38
N PRO A 14 13.47 17.08 12.65
CA PRO A 14 12.79 17.07 13.95
C PRO A 14 11.63 16.11 14.04
N TYR A 15 11.27 15.43 12.97
CA TYR A 15 10.08 14.57 12.96
C TYR A 15 10.45 13.16 13.36
N ASN A 16 9.49 12.45 13.93
CA ASN A 16 9.69 11.05 14.29
C ASN A 16 8.36 10.34 14.41
N THR A 17 8.31 9.15 13.83
CA THR A 17 7.13 8.30 13.86
C THR A 17 7.46 7.04 14.66
N PRO A 18 6.60 6.61 15.58
CA PRO A 18 6.90 5.41 16.37
C PRO A 18 6.96 4.15 15.50
N VAL A 19 7.83 3.24 15.88
CA VAL A 19 7.99 1.97 15.21
C VAL A 19 7.84 0.85 16.24
N PHE A 20 7.05 -0.16 15.89
CA PHE A 20 6.83 -1.32 16.73
C PHE A 20 7.12 -2.58 15.97
N ALA A 21 7.45 -3.64 16.69
CA ALA A 21 7.54 -4.97 16.12
C ALA A 21 6.30 -5.73 16.55
N ILE A 22 5.60 -6.31 15.59
CA ILE A 22 4.43 -7.12 15.89
C ILE A 22 4.57 -8.49 15.25
N LYS A 23 3.93 -9.47 15.87
CA LYS A 23 3.98 -10.82 15.36
C LYS A 23 2.87 -11.01 14.34
N LYS A 24 3.22 -11.60 13.21
CA LYS A 24 2.21 -11.91 12.22
C LYS A 24 1.28 -13.00 12.74
N LYS A 25 0.00 -12.89 12.37
CA LYS A 25 -1.00 -13.86 12.78
C LYS A 25 -0.61 -15.25 12.29
N ASP A 26 -0.69 -16.22 13.18
CA ASP A 26 -0.40 -17.62 12.86
C ASP A 26 1.00 -17.83 12.33
N SER A 27 1.95 -17.04 12.82
CA SER A 27 3.34 -17.12 12.36
C SER A 27 4.28 -16.82 13.50
N THR A 28 5.49 -17.35 13.41
CA THR A 28 6.55 -17.01 14.36
C THR A 28 7.35 -15.81 13.90
N LYS A 29 7.08 -15.30 12.71
CA LYS A 29 7.83 -14.17 12.18
C LYS A 29 7.31 -12.85 12.74
N TRP A 30 8.22 -11.92 12.95
CA TRP A 30 7.91 -10.57 13.37
C TRP A 30 7.92 -9.65 12.16
N ARG A 31 7.12 -8.59 12.24
CA ARG A 31 7.13 -7.58 11.19
C ARG A 31 7.19 -6.20 11.82
N LYS A 32 7.79 -5.27 11.07
CA LYS A 32 7.86 -3.89 11.48
C LYS A 32 6.50 -3.23 11.27
N LEU A 33 6.05 -2.48 12.26
CA LEU A 33 4.86 -1.66 12.14
C LEU A 33 5.25 -0.21 12.41
N VAL A 34 5.10 0.63 11.41
CA VAL A 34 5.35 2.06 11.55
C VAL A 34 4.01 2.72 11.83
N ASP A 35 3.91 3.40 12.98
CA ASP A 35 2.65 3.95 13.46
C ASP A 35 2.48 5.37 12.95
N PHE A 36 1.79 5.53 11.85
CA PHE A 36 1.57 6.83 11.22
C PHE A 36 0.32 7.55 11.71
N ARG A 37 -0.23 7.16 12.87
CA ARG A 37 -1.47 7.79 13.35
C ARG A 37 -1.35 9.30 13.49
N GLU A 38 -0.23 9.78 14.04
CA GLU A 38 -0.06 11.24 14.18
C GLU A 38 0.08 11.92 12.84
N LEU A 39 0.87 11.35 11.95
CA LEU A 39 1.02 11.93 10.62
C LEU A 39 -0.30 11.90 9.86
N ASN A 40 -1.07 10.83 10.01
CA ASN A 40 -2.37 10.73 9.37
C ASN A 40 -3.32 11.82 9.87
N LYS A 41 -3.28 12.15 11.16
CA LYS A 41 -4.09 13.25 11.67
C LYS A 41 -3.71 14.58 11.04
N LYS A 42 -2.41 14.82 10.90
CA LYS A 42 -1.93 16.10 10.39
C LYS A 42 -2.16 16.26 8.90
N THR A 43 -2.40 15.14 8.19
CA THR A 43 -2.67 15.17 6.76
C THR A 43 -4.11 14.77 6.45
N GLN A 44 -4.98 14.87 7.43
CA GLN A 44 -6.34 14.35 7.33
C GLN A 44 -7.13 14.97 6.19
N ASP A 45 -7.02 16.29 6.00
CA ASP A 45 -7.77 16.95 4.92
C ASP A 45 -7.39 16.37 3.57
N PHE A 46 -6.10 16.10 3.39
CA PHE A 46 -5.61 15.57 2.12
C PHE A 46 -6.17 14.17 1.83
N TRP A 47 -6.01 13.24 2.78
CA TRP A 47 -6.38 11.87 2.46
C TRP A 47 -7.89 11.66 2.51
N GLU A 48 -8.63 12.48 3.24
CA GLU A 48 -10.09 12.36 3.20
C GLU A 48 -10.63 12.71 1.82
N VAL A 49 -10.05 13.74 1.18
CA VAL A 49 -10.44 14.09 -0.18
C VAL A 49 -10.11 12.94 -1.13
N GLN A 50 -8.91 12.37 -0.99
CA GLN A 50 -8.45 11.33 -1.90
C GLN A 50 -9.17 10.00 -1.68
N LEU A 51 -9.51 9.68 -0.45
CA LEU A 51 -10.13 8.41 -0.13
C LEU A 51 -11.64 8.44 -0.17
N GLY A 52 -12.24 9.55 -0.60
CA GLY A 52 -13.69 9.63 -0.77
C GLY A 52 -14.16 8.94 -2.03
N ILE A 53 -13.72 7.72 -2.27
CA ILE A 53 -14.06 6.96 -3.46
C ILE A 53 -15.33 6.17 -3.19
N PRO A 54 -16.37 6.35 -4.01
CA PRO A 54 -17.61 5.61 -3.76
C PRO A 54 -17.40 4.12 -3.96
N HIS A 55 -17.94 3.37 -3.02
CA HIS A 55 -17.97 1.91 -3.14
C HIS A 55 -18.90 1.54 -4.30
N PRO A 56 -18.47 0.73 -5.27
CA PRO A 56 -19.34 0.36 -6.36
C PRO A 56 -20.59 -0.36 -5.84
N ALA A 57 -21.75 0.11 -6.28
CA ALA A 57 -23.01 -0.45 -5.80
C ALA A 57 -23.14 -1.92 -6.15
N GLY A 58 -22.60 -2.32 -7.31
CA GLY A 58 -22.72 -3.68 -7.77
C GLY A 58 -21.78 -4.66 -7.11
N LEU A 59 -20.80 -4.19 -6.37
CA LEU A 59 -19.79 -5.08 -5.81
C LEU A 59 -20.38 -6.07 -4.82
N LYS A 60 -21.28 -5.60 -3.97
CA LYS A 60 -21.93 -6.47 -2.99
C LYS A 60 -22.86 -7.49 -3.62
N LYS A 61 -23.35 -7.19 -4.82
CA LYS A 61 -24.29 -8.09 -5.51
C LYS A 61 -23.59 -9.10 -6.39
N ASN A 62 -22.28 -9.00 -6.56
CA ASN A 62 -21.57 -9.97 -7.37
C ASN A 62 -21.58 -11.33 -6.69
N LYS A 63 -21.62 -12.39 -7.50
CA LYS A 63 -21.60 -13.75 -6.98
C LYS A 63 -20.34 -14.03 -6.20
N SER A 64 -19.21 -13.53 -6.69
CA SER A 64 -17.92 -13.78 -6.09
C SER A 64 -17.14 -12.49 -5.97
N VAL A 65 -16.46 -12.31 -4.85
CA VAL A 65 -15.56 -11.18 -4.65
C VAL A 65 -14.24 -11.75 -4.14
N THR A 66 -13.17 -11.42 -4.84
CA THR A 66 -11.82 -11.82 -4.44
C THR A 66 -11.06 -10.60 -4.00
N VAL A 67 -10.31 -10.72 -2.93
CA VAL A 67 -9.51 -9.61 -2.39
C VAL A 67 -8.05 -9.89 -2.64
N LEU A 68 -7.38 -8.93 -3.29
CA LEU A 68 -5.94 -9.01 -3.54
C LEU A 68 -5.23 -7.97 -2.69
N ASP A 69 -4.17 -8.40 -2.00
CA ASP A 69 -3.34 -7.50 -1.21
C ASP A 69 -2.30 -6.88 -2.14
N VAL A 70 -2.40 -5.57 -2.34
CA VAL A 70 -1.44 -4.86 -3.18
C VAL A 70 -0.58 -3.89 -2.37
N GLY A 71 -0.49 -4.11 -1.07
CA GLY A 71 0.26 -3.21 -0.21
C GLY A 71 1.73 -3.11 -0.57
N ASP A 72 2.34 -4.18 -1.03
CA ASP A 72 3.73 -4.14 -1.44
C ASP A 72 3.95 -3.25 -2.65
N ALA A 73 2.92 -3.00 -3.44
CA ALA A 73 3.05 -2.17 -4.62
C ALA A 73 3.32 -0.70 -4.27
N TYR A 74 2.93 -0.26 -3.06
CA TYR A 74 3.25 1.09 -2.62
C TYR A 74 4.76 1.33 -2.67
N PHE A 75 5.54 0.31 -2.40
CA PHE A 75 6.99 0.45 -2.36
C PHE A 75 7.61 0.61 -3.75
N SER A 76 6.80 0.52 -4.80
CA SER A 76 7.26 0.78 -6.16
C SER A 76 7.00 2.21 -6.61
N VAL A 77 6.33 3.02 -5.80
CA VAL A 77 5.96 4.37 -6.19
C VAL A 77 6.77 5.37 -5.37
N PRO A 78 7.54 6.26 -6.03
CA PRO A 78 8.33 7.25 -5.29
C PRO A 78 7.45 8.23 -4.52
N LEU A 79 7.89 8.60 -3.34
CA LEU A 79 7.24 9.61 -2.53
C LEU A 79 7.79 10.97 -2.89
N ASP A 80 6.92 11.98 -2.93
CA ASP A 80 7.34 13.35 -3.19
C ASP A 80 8.49 13.73 -2.26
N GLU A 81 9.58 14.28 -2.82
CA GLU A 81 10.79 14.53 -2.05
C GLU A 81 10.55 15.49 -0.89
N ASP A 82 9.71 16.49 -1.09
CA ASP A 82 9.47 17.47 -0.03
C ASP A 82 8.69 16.88 1.14
N PHE A 83 7.99 15.79 0.92
CA PHE A 83 7.21 15.16 1.97
C PHE A 83 7.98 14.09 2.75
N ARG A 84 9.08 13.61 2.21
CA ARG A 84 9.78 12.47 2.81
C ARG A 84 10.20 12.71 4.25
N LYS A 85 10.55 13.96 4.59
CA LYS A 85 11.00 14.28 5.93
C LYS A 85 9.97 13.99 7.00
N TYR A 86 8.70 14.06 6.65
CA TYR A 86 7.63 13.81 7.62
C TYR A 86 7.46 12.33 7.95
N THR A 87 8.05 11.45 7.16
CA THR A 87 7.95 10.01 7.40
C THR A 87 9.10 9.47 8.23
N ALA A 88 9.90 10.33 8.82
CA ALA A 88 11.09 9.93 9.56
C ALA A 88 10.75 9.01 10.73
N PHE A 89 11.60 8.03 10.95
CA PHE A 89 11.45 7.11 12.07
C PHE A 89 12.82 6.69 12.57
N THR A 90 12.85 6.13 13.76
CA THR A 90 14.09 5.73 14.43
C THR A 90 14.04 4.24 14.72
N ILE A 91 15.12 3.56 14.36
CA ILE A 91 15.32 2.17 14.76
C ILE A 91 16.33 2.20 15.91
N PRO A 92 15.92 1.85 17.13
CA PRO A 92 16.87 1.88 18.25
C PRO A 92 17.90 0.79 18.12
N SER A 93 19.09 1.05 18.65
CA SER A 93 20.13 0.04 18.67
C SER A 93 19.86 -1.00 19.76
N ILE A 94 20.40 -2.19 19.55
CA ILE A 94 20.32 -3.24 20.57
C ILE A 94 21.25 -2.83 21.72
N ASN A 95 20.72 -2.87 22.94
CA ASN A 95 21.48 -2.53 24.15
C ASN A 95 22.00 -1.10 24.15
N ASN A 96 21.43 -0.24 23.32
CA ASN A 96 21.83 1.16 23.29
C ASN A 96 23.30 1.38 23.00
N GLU A 97 23.90 0.46 22.25
CA GLU A 97 25.33 0.53 21.98
C GLU A 97 25.68 1.52 20.89
N THR A 98 24.74 1.78 19.97
CA THR A 98 24.97 2.71 18.87
C THR A 98 23.79 3.67 18.76
N PRO A 99 23.99 4.85 18.12
CA PRO A 99 22.88 5.74 17.87
C PRO A 99 21.84 5.10 16.95
N UNK A 100 20.65 5.45 17.10
CA UNK A 100 19.65 4.85 16.37
C UNK A 100 19.78 5.32 15.02
N UNK A 101 19.47 4.75 14.32
CA UNK A 101 19.51 5.06 13.09
C UNK A 101 18.28 5.66 12.76
N ARG A 102 18.38 6.61 12.14
CA ARG A 102 17.22 7.35 11.70
C ARG A 102 17.06 7.23 10.20
N TYR A 103 15.84 7.02 9.77
CA TYR A 103 15.51 6.82 8.37
C TYR A 103 14.29 7.62 7.97
N GLN A 104 14.11 7.83 6.66
CA GLN A 104 12.87 8.34 6.10
C GLN A 104 12.51 7.51 4.88
N TYR A 105 11.24 7.56 4.48
CA TYR A 105 10.77 6.81 3.32
C TYR A 105 11.06 7.56 2.04
N ASN A 106 11.47 6.81 1.01
CA ASN A 106 11.63 7.32 -0.35
C ASN A 106 10.45 6.92 -1.24
N VAL A 107 9.62 6.01 -0.76
CA VAL A 107 8.48 5.49 -1.50
C VAL A 107 7.23 5.60 -0.63
N LEU A 108 6.06 5.37 -1.21
CA LEU A 108 4.81 5.44 -0.46
C LEU A 108 4.83 4.41 0.68
N PRO A 109 4.69 4.85 1.92
CA PRO A 109 4.69 3.89 3.03
C PRO A 109 3.34 3.26 3.25
N GLN A 110 3.33 2.02 3.67
CA GLN A 110 2.10 1.39 4.11
C GLN A 110 1.64 2.03 5.40
N GLY A 111 0.33 2.21 5.51
CA GLY A 111 -0.25 2.84 6.69
C GLY A 111 -0.42 4.35 6.62
N UNK A 112 0.07 5.04 5.72
CA UNK A 112 -0.11 6.33 5.62
C UNK A 112 -1.25 6.44 4.85
N LYS A 113 -2.21 7.07 5.38
CA LYS A 113 -3.50 7.14 4.71
C LYS A 113 -3.45 7.94 3.42
N GLY A 114 -2.44 8.76 3.27
CA GLY A 114 -2.23 9.47 2.01
C GLY A 114 -1.68 8.60 0.90
N SER A 115 -1.10 7.44 1.24
CA SER A 115 -0.51 6.58 0.22
C SER A 115 -1.51 6.06 -0.80
N PRO A 116 -2.70 5.63 -0.44
CA PRO A 116 -3.68 5.19 -1.46
C PRO A 116 -4.05 6.25 -2.49
N UNK A 117 -3.98 7.29 -2.17
CA UNK A 117 -4.33 8.35 -2.99
C UNK A 117 -3.37 8.63 -4.04
N UNK A 118 -2.44 8.64 -3.63
CA UNK A 118 -1.35 8.83 -4.43
C UNK A 118 -1.18 7.70 -5.31
N PHE A 119 -1.29 6.53 -4.72
CA PHE A 119 -1.17 5.27 -5.42
C PHE A 119 -2.31 5.09 -6.42
N GLN A 120 -3.45 5.62 -6.11
CA GLN A 120 -4.64 5.43 -6.93
C GLN A 120 -4.44 5.89 -8.38
N UNK A 121 -3.88 6.79 -8.42
CA UNK A 121 -3.65 7.40 -9.66
C UNK A 121 -2.85 6.53 -10.54
N UNK A 122 -2.10 6.02 -10.06
CA UNK A 122 -1.25 5.14 -10.70
C UNK A 122 -1.95 3.96 -11.09
N MET A 123 -2.65 3.45 -10.10
CA MET A 123 -3.35 2.19 -10.29
C MET A 123 -4.44 2.32 -11.34
N ILE A 124 -5.09 3.45 -11.40
CA ILE A 124 -6.13 3.65 -12.41
C ILE A 124 -5.57 3.46 -13.81
N LYS A 125 -4.42 4.03 -14.06
CA LYS A 125 -3.80 3.88 -15.38
C LYS A 125 -3.35 2.45 -15.63
N ILE A 126 -2.82 1.80 -14.62
CA ILE A 126 -2.36 0.43 -14.75
C ILE A 126 -3.53 -0.51 -15.07
N LEU A 127 -4.67 -0.29 -14.41
CA LEU A 127 -5.81 -1.18 -14.56
C LEU A 127 -6.65 -0.90 -15.81
N GLU A 128 -6.51 0.27 -16.42
CA GLU A 128 -7.41 0.66 -17.50
C GLU A 128 -7.44 -0.35 -18.65
N PRO A 129 -6.30 -0.81 -19.18
CA PRO A 129 -6.38 -1.80 -20.28
C PRO A 129 -7.03 -3.10 -19.85
N PHE A 130 -6.80 -3.51 -18.60
CA PHE A 130 -7.39 -4.74 -18.11
C PHE A 130 -8.90 -4.60 -17.96
N ARG A 131 -9.37 -3.45 -17.48
CA ARG A 131 -10.80 -3.21 -17.37
C ARG A 131 -11.48 -3.22 -18.73
N GLU A 132 -10.81 -2.63 -19.73
CA GLU A 132 -11.38 -2.58 -21.07
C GLU A 132 -11.52 -3.97 -21.68
N GLN A 133 -10.57 -4.85 -21.40
CA GLN A 133 -10.63 -6.20 -21.92
C GLN A 133 -11.53 -7.11 -21.11
N ASN A 134 -11.94 -6.70 -19.92
CA ASN A 134 -12.73 -7.53 -19.02
C ASN A 134 -13.87 -6.72 -18.43
N PRO A 135 -14.82 -6.28 -19.28
CA PRO A 135 -15.92 -5.43 -18.78
C PRO A 135 -16.90 -6.15 -17.87
N ASP A 136 -16.79 -7.46 -17.79
CA ASP A 136 -17.69 -8.27 -16.97
C ASP A 136 -17.23 -8.40 -15.53
N ILE A 137 -16.12 -7.75 -15.15
CA ILE A 137 -15.67 -7.75 -13.76
C ILE A 137 -15.63 -6.33 -13.23
N VAL A 138 -15.72 -6.22 -11.91
CA VAL A 138 -15.63 -4.95 -11.19
C VAL A 138 -14.38 -4.96 -10.34
N ILE A 139 -13.57 -3.92 -10.46
CA ILE A 139 -12.36 -3.78 -9.64
C ILE A 139 -12.50 -2.52 -8.80
N TYR A 140 -12.37 -2.68 -7.49
CA TYR A 140 -12.47 -1.57 -6.55
C TYR A 140 -11.23 -1.56 -5.67
N GLN A 141 -10.56 -0.42 -5.62
CA GLN A 141 -9.37 -0.24 -4.79
C GLN A 141 -9.74 0.44 -3.48
N TYR A 142 -9.35 -0.19 -2.38
CA TYR A 142 -9.54 0.40 -1.06
C TYR A 142 -8.31 0.11 -0.20
N MET A 143 -7.62 1.17 0.21
CA MET A 143 -6.43 1.04 1.04
C MET A 143 -5.40 0.13 0.37
N ASP A 144 -5.01 -0.93 1.06
CA ASP A 144 -4.00 -1.87 0.57
C ASP A 144 -4.60 -3.00 -0.26
N ASP A 145 -5.88 -2.94 -0.58
CA ASP A 145 -6.58 -4.06 -1.18
C ASP A 145 -7.22 -3.69 -2.52
N LEU A 146 -7.26 -4.67 -3.41
CA LEU A 146 -8.11 -4.62 -4.59
C LEU A 146 -9.22 -5.65 -4.44
N TYR A 147 -10.45 -5.20 -4.59
CA TYR A 147 -11.61 -6.09 -4.57
C TYR A 147 -12.04 -6.36 -6.00
N VAL A 148 -12.06 -7.62 -6.38
CA VAL A 148 -12.43 -8.03 -7.73
C VAL A 148 -13.74 -8.79 -7.66
N GLY A 149 -14.79 -8.19 -8.19
CA GLY A 149 -16.13 -8.80 -8.16
C GLY A 149 -16.55 -9.31 -9.51
N SER A 150 -17.26 -10.43 -9.51
CA SER A 150 -17.68 -11.06 -10.75
C SER A 150 -18.93 -11.89 -10.52
N ASP A 151 -19.79 -11.94 -11.55
CA ASP A 151 -20.90 -12.85 -11.58
C ASP A 151 -20.58 -14.10 -12.37
N LEU A 152 -19.34 -14.21 -12.84
CA LEU A 152 -18.89 -15.42 -13.52
C LEU A 152 -18.77 -16.58 -12.52
N GLU A 153 -18.74 -17.79 -13.05
CA GLU A 153 -18.47 -18.94 -12.20
C GLU A 153 -17.10 -18.83 -11.57
N ILE A 154 -16.93 -19.53 -10.44
CA ILE A 154 -15.70 -19.44 -9.66
C ILE A 154 -14.48 -19.77 -10.52
N GLY A 155 -14.55 -20.77 -11.37
CA GLY A 155 -13.45 -21.12 -12.24
C GLY A 155 -13.05 -20.00 -13.17
N GLN A 156 -14.04 -19.32 -13.74
CA GLN A 156 -13.81 -18.18 -14.60
C GLN A 156 -13.29 -16.95 -13.82
N UNK A 157 -13.54 -16.71 -12.82
CA UNK A 157 -13.11 -15.73 -12.02
C UNK A 157 -11.74 -15.85 -11.74
N ARG A 158 -11.44 -17.11 -11.36
CA ARG A 158 -10.03 -17.34 -11.10
C ARG A 158 -9.14 -16.99 -12.29
N UNK A 159 -9.62 -17.13 -13.34
CA UNK A 159 -8.94 -16.89 -14.46
C UNK A 159 -8.74 -15.52 -14.73
N LYS A 160 -9.76 -14.88 -14.42
CA LYS A 160 -9.65 -13.44 -14.53
C LYS A 160 -8.71 -12.86 -13.46
N VAL A 161 -8.78 -13.37 -12.27
CA VAL A 161 -7.93 -12.93 -11.19
C VAL A 161 -6.47 -13.24 -11.50
N GLU A 162 -6.21 -14.41 -12.03
CA GLU A 162 -4.85 -14.74 -12.43
C GLU A 162 -4.33 -13.79 -13.49
N UNK A 163 -5.08 -13.42 -14.31
CA UNK A 163 -4.75 -12.56 -15.29
C UNK A 163 -4.47 -11.28 -14.83
N LEU A 164 -5.23 -10.91 -13.91
CA LEU A 164 -4.93 -9.64 -13.25
C LEU A 164 -3.58 -9.64 -12.53
N UNK A 165 -3.37 -10.53 -12.04
CA UNK A 165 -2.24 -10.70 -11.38
C UNK A 165 -1.12 -10.66 -12.27
N GLN A 166 -1.17 -11.32 -13.38
CA GLN A 166 -0.11 -11.25 -14.38
C GLN A 166 0.00 -9.85 -14.96
N HIS A 167 -1.15 -9.21 -15.17
CA HIS A 167 -1.16 -7.84 -15.66
C HIS A 167 -0.41 -6.90 -14.70
N LEU A 168 -0.66 -7.05 -13.41
CA LEU A 168 0.03 -6.23 -12.42
C LEU A 168 1.52 -6.54 -12.40
N LEU A 169 1.88 -7.79 -12.60
CA LEU A 169 3.28 -8.17 -12.59
C LEU A 169 4.07 -7.50 -13.71
N LYS A 170 3.43 -7.23 -14.84
CA LYS A 170 4.10 -6.49 -15.91
C LYS A 170 4.59 -5.12 -15.46
N TRP A 171 3.95 -4.55 -14.46
CA TRP A 171 4.32 -3.26 -13.91
C TRP A 171 5.17 -3.39 -12.65
N GLY A 172 5.63 -4.60 -12.36
CA GLY A 172 6.45 -4.84 -11.17
C GLY A 172 5.67 -4.92 -9.88
N LEU A 173 4.36 -5.09 -9.95
CA LEU A 173 3.51 -5.15 -8.77
C LEU A 173 3.21 -6.61 -8.44
N THR A 174 3.60 -7.04 -7.24
CA THR A 174 3.37 -8.42 -6.81
C THR A 174 2.23 -8.49 -5.81
N THR A 175 1.54 -9.59 -5.82
CA THR A 175 0.48 -9.87 -4.84
C THR A 175 0.82 -11.19 -4.15
N PRO A 176 0.92 -11.00 -2.88
CA PRO A 176 1.14 -12.27 -2.16
C PRO A 176 -0.03 -13.21 -2.29
N UNK A 177 -0.12 -14.72 -2.43
CA UNK A 177 -1.00 -15.61 -2.47
C UNK A 177 -1.91 -15.64 -2.05
#